data_1670511a4e88e038869e55c133560e4f
#
_entry.id   1670511a4e88e038869e55c133560e4f
#
_cell.length_a   1.000
_cell.length_b   1.000
_cell.length_c   1.000
_cell.angle_alpha   90.00
_cell.angle_beta   90.00
_cell.angle_gamma   90.00
#
_symmetry.space_group_name_H-M   'P 1'
#
loop_
_entity.id
_entity.type
_entity.pdbx_description
1 polymer ?
#
loop_
_entity_poly.entity_id
_entity_poly.type
_entity_poly.pdbx_seq_one_letter_code
_entity_poly.pdbx_strand_id
1 'polypeptide(L)'
;MIRLEHINKSFGTQQVLRDVTLDIPAGQVVGLLGPNGAGKSTLMKILIGLWKPDSGIVTAPDRIGYLPENNPLYDEMYVTEYLRFMADLTAQRSNSAAVSDLIDRVGLSPEKHKHIRELSKGYRQRVGLAQALLGEPELLILDEPTTGLDPNQLVEIRALIRDLGKDHTVILSTHIMQEVGAMCDRVIILDHGIIKADKPINEIDDLEALFHEKTN
;
A
#
# COMPACT_ATOMS: atom_id res chain seq x y z
N MET A 1 5.57 11.55 -9.65
CA MET A 1 6.22 10.53 -10.51
C MET A 1 7.19 9.75 -9.66
N ILE A 2 7.13 8.42 -9.72
CA ILE A 2 7.98 7.52 -8.96
C ILE A 2 8.86 6.79 -9.96
N ARG A 3 10.18 6.75 -9.72
CA ARG A 3 11.13 6.07 -10.60
C ARG A 3 12.12 5.25 -9.79
N LEU A 4 12.32 4.02 -10.21
CA LEU A 4 13.34 3.11 -9.75
C LEU A 4 14.25 2.77 -10.92
N GLU A 5 15.55 2.94 -10.77
CA GLU A 5 16.53 2.70 -11.83
C GLU A 5 17.58 1.72 -11.33
N HIS A 6 17.59 0.52 -11.93
CA HIS A 6 18.60 -0.52 -11.68
C HIS A 6 18.73 -0.92 -10.20
N ILE A 7 17.60 -1.04 -9.49
CA ILE A 7 17.58 -1.36 -8.06
C ILE A 7 18.02 -2.80 -7.82
N ASN A 8 19.06 -2.94 -7.02
CA ASN A 8 19.53 -4.21 -6.50
C ASN A 8 19.49 -4.22 -4.98
N LYS A 9 19.10 -5.35 -4.38
CA LYS A 9 19.08 -5.52 -2.92
C LYS A 9 19.35 -6.96 -2.53
N SER A 10 20.29 -7.13 -1.60
CA SER A 10 20.66 -8.42 -1.01
C SER A 10 20.57 -8.35 0.52
N PHE A 11 20.30 -9.49 1.15
CA PHE A 11 20.41 -9.70 2.59
C PHE A 11 21.34 -10.90 2.82
N GLY A 12 22.53 -10.64 3.30
CA GLY A 12 23.59 -11.65 3.36
C GLY A 12 23.93 -12.18 1.97
N THR A 13 23.78 -13.47 1.77
CA THR A 13 24.04 -14.14 0.47
C THR A 13 22.82 -14.17 -0.47
N GLN A 14 21.64 -13.79 0.04
CA GLN A 14 20.40 -13.86 -0.74
C GLN A 14 20.15 -12.52 -1.46
N GLN A 15 20.22 -12.54 -2.80
CA GLN A 15 19.79 -11.40 -3.61
C GLN A 15 18.26 -11.43 -3.77
N VAL A 16 17.59 -10.40 -3.24
CA VAL A 16 16.12 -10.30 -3.19
C VAL A 16 15.57 -9.43 -4.33
N LEU A 17 16.28 -8.38 -4.74
CA LEU A 17 15.93 -7.58 -5.92
C LEU A 17 17.08 -7.58 -6.90
N ARG A 18 16.77 -7.72 -8.18
CA ARG A 18 17.73 -7.91 -9.28
C ARG A 18 17.40 -6.95 -10.41
N ASP A 19 18.14 -5.87 -10.51
CA ASP A 19 18.05 -4.90 -11.62
C ASP A 19 16.62 -4.39 -11.86
N VAL A 20 15.89 -4.07 -10.78
CA VAL A 20 14.51 -3.60 -10.87
C VAL A 20 14.50 -2.16 -11.38
N THR A 21 13.91 -1.97 -12.57
CA THR A 21 13.67 -0.66 -13.17
C THR A 21 12.18 -0.49 -13.40
N LEU A 22 11.63 0.65 -12.93
CA LEU A 22 10.20 0.90 -12.91
C LEU A 22 9.92 2.41 -12.94
N ASP A 23 8.93 2.81 -13.72
CA ASP A 23 8.43 4.19 -13.80
C ASP A 23 6.91 4.19 -13.57
N ILE A 24 6.46 4.86 -12.51
CA ILE A 24 5.04 4.93 -12.15
C ILE A 24 4.59 6.39 -12.23
N PRO A 25 3.74 6.73 -13.21
CA PRO A 25 3.08 8.04 -13.28
C PRO A 25 2.22 8.29 -12.04
N ALA A 26 1.95 9.57 -11.77
CA ALA A 26 1.05 9.95 -10.68
C ALA A 26 -0.42 9.66 -11.03
N GLY A 27 -1.26 9.48 -10.00
CA GLY A 27 -2.71 9.43 -10.14
C GLY A 27 -3.24 8.08 -10.67
N GLN A 28 -2.68 6.97 -10.23
CA GLN A 28 -3.17 5.63 -10.56
C GLN A 28 -3.03 4.66 -9.39
N VAL A 29 -3.83 3.62 -9.40
CA VAL A 29 -3.71 2.48 -8.48
C VAL A 29 -2.92 1.36 -9.15
N VAL A 30 -1.76 1.03 -8.59
CA VAL A 30 -0.84 0.02 -9.13
C VAL A 30 -0.80 -1.18 -8.22
N GLY A 31 -1.11 -2.35 -8.75
CA GLY A 31 -0.98 -3.63 -8.07
C GLY A 31 0.41 -4.23 -8.27
N LEU A 32 1.16 -4.41 -7.19
CA LEU A 32 2.40 -5.17 -7.18
C LEU A 32 2.08 -6.64 -6.84
N LEU A 33 1.91 -7.45 -7.89
CA LEU A 33 1.51 -8.85 -7.80
C LEU A 33 2.73 -9.77 -7.81
N GLY A 34 2.72 -10.83 -7.02
CA GLY A 34 3.77 -11.83 -7.02
C GLY A 34 3.65 -12.81 -5.86
N PRO A 35 4.31 -13.98 -5.95
CA PRO A 35 4.30 -14.96 -4.88
C PRO A 35 4.97 -14.45 -3.61
N ASN A 36 4.78 -15.17 -2.50
CA ASN A 36 5.50 -14.88 -1.27
C ASN A 36 7.00 -15.04 -1.49
N GLY A 37 7.79 -14.08 -0.96
CA GLY A 37 9.24 -14.06 -1.18
C GLY A 37 9.69 -13.45 -2.52
N ALA A 38 8.79 -13.01 -3.40
CA ALA A 38 9.15 -12.37 -4.67
C ALA A 38 9.95 -11.05 -4.53
N GLY A 39 9.90 -10.40 -3.36
CA GLY A 39 10.58 -9.13 -3.09
C GLY A 39 9.66 -7.92 -2.97
N LYS A 40 8.33 -8.11 -2.98
CA LYS A 40 7.33 -7.02 -2.92
C LYS A 40 7.53 -6.08 -1.73
N SER A 41 7.51 -6.60 -0.51
CA SER A 41 7.69 -5.79 0.71
C SER A 41 9.09 -5.17 0.79
N THR A 42 10.11 -5.82 0.20
CA THR A 42 11.46 -5.23 0.08
C THR A 42 11.45 -4.00 -0.81
N LEU A 43 10.82 -4.10 -1.98
CA LEU A 43 10.69 -2.99 -2.93
C LEU A 43 9.92 -1.82 -2.30
N MET A 44 8.81 -2.10 -1.61
CA MET A 44 8.03 -1.09 -0.90
C MET A 44 8.83 -0.39 0.22
N LYS A 45 9.60 -1.16 1.02
CA LYS A 45 10.45 -0.60 2.07
C LYS A 45 11.60 0.25 1.53
N ILE A 46 12.06 -0.02 0.32
CA ILE A 46 13.02 0.84 -0.39
C ILE A 46 12.33 2.13 -0.85
N LEU A 47 11.11 2.05 -1.41
CA LEU A 47 10.36 3.23 -1.85
C LEU A 47 10.07 4.21 -0.71
N ILE A 48 9.73 3.72 0.48
CA ILE A 48 9.51 4.58 1.66
C ILE A 48 10.80 5.03 2.35
N GLY A 49 11.97 4.66 1.82
CA GLY A 49 13.27 5.03 2.39
C GLY A 49 13.67 4.28 3.67
N LEU A 50 12.90 3.25 4.08
CA LEU A 50 13.24 2.43 5.26
C LEU A 50 14.47 1.57 5.02
N TRP A 51 14.67 1.10 3.80
CA TRP A 51 15.86 0.36 3.39
C TRP A 51 16.55 1.05 2.21
N LYS A 52 17.87 1.13 2.26
CA LYS A 52 18.67 1.58 1.12
C LYS A 52 18.89 0.41 0.15
N PRO A 53 18.77 0.61 -1.17
CA PRO A 53 19.21 -0.36 -2.15
C PRO A 53 20.75 -0.51 -2.07
N ASP A 54 21.28 -1.64 -2.52
CA ASP A 54 22.72 -1.86 -2.62
C ASP A 54 23.30 -1.12 -3.82
N SER A 55 22.50 -0.97 -4.89
CA SER A 55 22.78 -0.12 -6.05
C SER A 55 21.48 0.35 -6.72
N GLY A 56 21.60 1.35 -7.58
CA GLY A 56 20.48 1.96 -8.29
C GLY A 56 20.03 3.30 -7.66
N ILE A 57 19.04 3.91 -8.29
CA ILE A 57 18.52 5.23 -7.91
C ILE A 57 17.03 5.13 -7.67
N VAL A 58 16.56 5.74 -6.58
CA VAL A 58 15.15 5.85 -6.22
C VAL A 58 14.75 7.32 -6.26
N THR A 59 13.72 7.62 -7.04
CA THR A 59 13.04 8.92 -7.04
C THR A 59 11.60 8.70 -6.60
N ALA A 60 11.21 9.29 -5.49
CA ALA A 60 9.86 9.22 -4.94
C ALA A 60 9.46 10.59 -4.38
N PRO A 61 8.18 10.90 -4.21
CA PRO A 61 7.76 12.12 -3.53
C PRO A 61 8.17 12.12 -2.06
N ASP A 62 8.27 13.31 -1.46
CA ASP A 62 8.66 13.45 -0.07
C ASP A 62 7.56 12.97 0.91
N ARG A 63 6.28 13.08 0.50
CA ARG A 63 5.14 12.72 1.33
C ARG A 63 4.62 11.35 0.91
N ILE A 64 4.96 10.35 1.71
CA ILE A 64 4.56 8.95 1.49
C ILE A 64 3.80 8.44 2.71
N GLY A 65 2.58 7.95 2.47
CA GLY A 65 1.82 7.19 3.45
C GLY A 65 2.11 5.70 3.32
N TYR A 66 2.24 5.01 4.45
CA TYR A 66 2.53 3.58 4.46
C TYR A 66 1.63 2.81 5.40
N LEU A 67 0.97 1.79 4.88
CA LEU A 67 0.26 0.78 5.65
C LEU A 67 1.03 -0.54 5.56
N PRO A 68 1.73 -0.97 6.62
CA PRO A 68 2.41 -2.26 6.65
C PRO A 68 1.42 -3.42 6.82
N GLU A 69 1.78 -4.61 6.35
CA GLU A 69 0.98 -5.84 6.43
C GLU A 69 0.45 -6.11 7.85
N ASN A 70 1.31 -5.99 8.87
CA ASN A 70 0.94 -6.27 10.25
C ASN A 70 0.10 -5.17 10.90
N ASN A 71 -0.06 -4.01 10.25
CA ASN A 71 -0.84 -2.87 10.73
C ASN A 71 -0.69 -2.63 12.26
N PRO A 72 0.49 -2.28 12.76
CA PRO A 72 0.77 -2.13 14.19
C PRO A 72 0.08 -0.88 14.73
N LEU A 73 -0.94 -1.07 15.58
CA LEU A 73 -1.73 -0.02 16.19
C LEU A 73 -1.56 -0.06 17.72
N TYR A 74 -1.82 1.05 18.39
CA TYR A 74 -1.81 1.12 19.86
C TYR A 74 -3.17 0.70 20.41
N ASP A 75 -3.30 -0.56 20.74
CA ASP A 75 -4.53 -1.26 21.10
C ASP A 75 -5.31 -0.61 22.26
N GLU A 76 -4.61 0.02 23.21
CA GLU A 76 -5.20 0.66 24.40
C GLU A 76 -5.71 2.07 24.15
N MET A 77 -5.41 2.68 23.00
CA MET A 77 -5.89 4.01 22.65
C MET A 77 -7.28 3.96 22.01
N TYR A 78 -8.06 5.02 22.22
CA TYR A 78 -9.26 5.24 21.41
C TYR A 78 -8.90 5.62 19.97
N VAL A 79 -9.75 5.24 18.99
CA VAL A 79 -9.51 5.54 17.57
C VAL A 79 -9.18 7.01 17.33
N THR A 80 -10.04 7.92 17.86
CA THR A 80 -9.83 9.37 17.69
C THR A 80 -8.55 9.86 18.37
N GLU A 81 -8.24 9.33 19.55
CA GLU A 81 -7.03 9.66 20.30
C GLU A 81 -5.78 9.24 19.53
N TYR A 82 -5.77 8.01 19.03
CA TYR A 82 -4.68 7.47 18.24
C TYR A 82 -4.40 8.30 16.99
N LEU A 83 -5.44 8.60 16.21
CA LEU A 83 -5.28 9.37 14.97
C LEU A 83 -4.80 10.80 15.25
N ARG A 84 -5.24 11.44 16.34
CA ARG A 84 -4.72 12.75 16.75
C ARG A 84 -3.25 12.67 17.17
N PHE A 85 -2.91 11.66 17.98
CA PHE A 85 -1.54 11.43 18.39
C PHE A 85 -0.61 11.22 17.17
N MET A 86 -1.03 10.40 16.21
CA MET A 86 -0.26 10.18 14.98
C MET A 86 -0.18 11.44 14.11
N ALA A 87 -1.23 12.24 14.05
CA ALA A 87 -1.25 13.50 13.33
C ALA A 87 -0.27 14.53 13.92
N ASP A 88 -0.13 14.57 15.24
CA ASP A 88 0.82 15.46 15.93
C ASP A 88 2.29 15.07 15.67
N LEU A 89 2.55 13.81 15.33
CA LEU A 89 3.88 13.32 14.95
C LEU A 89 4.24 13.63 13.49
N THR A 90 3.26 13.94 12.65
CA THR A 90 3.55 14.37 11.27
C THR A 90 4.03 15.82 11.26
N ALA A 91 4.96 16.15 10.36
CA ALA A 91 5.50 17.52 10.22
C ALA A 91 4.42 18.57 9.89
N GLN A 92 3.30 18.14 9.37
CA GLN A 92 2.11 18.95 9.14
C GLN A 92 1.18 18.76 10.33
N ARG A 93 1.13 19.75 11.23
CA ARG A 93 0.16 19.80 12.34
C ARG A 93 -1.24 19.74 11.78
N SER A 94 -1.82 18.54 11.69
CA SER A 94 -3.21 18.35 11.31
C SER A 94 -4.08 18.98 12.40
N ASN A 95 -4.93 19.93 12.04
CA ASN A 95 -5.91 20.44 13.00
C ASN A 95 -6.94 19.34 13.32
N SER A 96 -7.66 19.47 14.43
CA SER A 96 -8.65 18.48 14.85
C SER A 96 -9.79 18.27 13.83
N ALA A 97 -10.06 19.26 12.97
CA ALA A 97 -11.03 19.16 11.89
C ALA A 97 -10.55 18.20 10.81
N ALA A 98 -9.28 18.29 10.38
CA ALA A 98 -8.71 17.38 9.37
C ALA A 98 -8.73 15.91 9.84
N VAL A 99 -8.49 15.64 11.12
CA VAL A 99 -8.62 14.27 11.67
C VAL A 99 -10.07 13.79 11.67
N SER A 100 -11.05 14.69 11.96
CA SER A 100 -12.47 14.32 11.90
C SER A 100 -12.92 13.99 10.48
N ASP A 101 -12.53 14.81 9.50
CA ASP A 101 -12.85 14.60 8.09
C ASP A 101 -12.24 13.29 7.58
N LEU A 102 -11.03 12.98 8.03
CA LEU A 102 -10.36 11.72 7.70
C LEU A 102 -11.08 10.51 8.29
N ILE A 103 -11.53 10.58 9.55
CA ILE A 103 -12.33 9.53 10.21
C ILE A 103 -13.60 9.25 9.39
N ASP A 104 -14.28 10.30 8.93
CA ASP A 104 -15.49 10.17 8.12
C ASP A 104 -15.16 9.57 6.73
N ARG A 105 -14.10 10.05 6.09
CA ARG A 105 -13.66 9.57 4.76
C ARG A 105 -13.35 8.08 4.72
N VAL A 106 -12.70 7.55 5.76
CA VAL A 106 -12.38 6.11 5.82
C VAL A 106 -13.49 5.26 6.44
N GLY A 107 -14.63 5.85 6.80
CA GLY A 107 -15.79 5.16 7.38
C GLY A 107 -15.56 4.66 8.81
N LEU A 108 -14.82 5.40 9.63
CA LEU A 108 -14.56 5.09 11.05
C LEU A 108 -15.55 5.74 12.02
N SER A 109 -16.47 6.59 11.54
CA SER A 109 -17.40 7.37 12.39
C SER A 109 -18.20 6.53 13.39
N PRO A 110 -18.69 5.31 13.07
CA PRO A 110 -19.39 4.48 14.03
C PRO A 110 -18.51 3.96 15.18
N GLU A 111 -17.20 3.85 14.95
CA GLU A 111 -16.25 3.21 15.85
C GLU A 111 -15.27 4.21 16.52
N LYS A 112 -15.35 5.48 16.22
CA LYS A 112 -14.35 6.50 16.60
C LYS A 112 -14.12 6.67 18.11
N HIS A 113 -15.06 6.22 18.94
CA HIS A 113 -15.01 6.30 20.40
C HIS A 113 -14.66 4.98 21.08
N LYS A 114 -14.41 3.92 20.32
CA LYS A 114 -13.97 2.62 20.86
C LYS A 114 -12.45 2.55 20.97
N HIS A 115 -11.97 1.68 21.86
CA HIS A 115 -10.57 1.29 21.88
C HIS A 115 -10.24 0.49 20.62
N ILE A 116 -9.02 0.63 20.11
CA ILE A 116 -8.55 -0.05 18.89
C ILE A 116 -8.62 -1.58 19.06
N ARG A 117 -8.37 -2.12 20.26
CA ARG A 117 -8.50 -3.56 20.56
C ARG A 117 -9.92 -4.11 20.37
N GLU A 118 -10.94 -3.26 20.45
CA GLU A 118 -12.35 -3.66 20.35
C GLU A 118 -12.84 -3.71 18.89
N LEU A 119 -12.01 -3.25 17.95
CA LEU A 119 -12.36 -3.17 16.55
C LEU A 119 -12.25 -4.52 15.83
N SER A 120 -13.18 -4.76 14.89
CA SER A 120 -12.99 -5.83 13.90
C SER A 120 -11.73 -5.59 13.04
N LYS A 121 -11.24 -6.65 12.39
CA LYS A 121 -10.07 -6.55 11.51
C LYS A 121 -10.24 -5.49 10.43
N GLY A 122 -11.43 -5.40 9.81
CA GLY A 122 -11.74 -4.39 8.80
C GLY A 122 -11.68 -2.96 9.34
N TYR A 123 -12.18 -2.72 10.54
CA TYR A 123 -12.08 -1.40 11.17
C TYR A 123 -10.63 -1.08 11.58
N ARG A 124 -9.87 -2.05 12.08
CA ARG A 124 -8.42 -1.88 12.31
C ARG A 124 -7.69 -1.49 11.02
N GLN A 125 -8.04 -2.12 9.89
CA GLN A 125 -7.48 -1.79 8.59
C GLN A 125 -7.80 -0.35 8.18
N ARG A 126 -9.03 0.12 8.43
CA ARG A 126 -9.41 1.52 8.19
C ARG A 126 -8.63 2.50 9.08
N VAL A 127 -8.32 2.14 10.34
CA VAL A 127 -7.45 2.96 11.21
C VAL A 127 -6.05 3.08 10.62
N GLY A 128 -5.47 1.97 10.13
CA GLY A 128 -4.17 1.99 9.45
C GLY A 128 -4.17 2.80 8.16
N LEU A 129 -5.25 2.71 7.35
CA LEU A 129 -5.43 3.55 6.16
C LEU A 129 -5.55 5.03 6.53
N ALA A 130 -6.33 5.36 7.58
CA ALA A 130 -6.41 6.74 8.08
C ALA A 130 -5.04 7.26 8.51
N GLN A 131 -4.26 6.45 9.26
CA GLN A 131 -2.91 6.82 9.64
C GLN A 131 -2.01 7.07 8.41
N ALA A 132 -2.08 6.20 7.40
CA ALA A 132 -1.29 6.36 6.16
C ALA A 132 -1.67 7.63 5.39
N LEU A 133 -2.90 8.13 5.52
CA LEU A 133 -3.39 9.36 4.88
C LEU A 133 -3.04 10.65 5.63
N LEU A 134 -2.56 10.55 6.87
CA LEU A 134 -2.14 11.73 7.62
C LEU A 134 -1.00 12.46 6.88
N GLY A 135 -1.05 13.78 6.86
CA GLY A 135 -0.06 14.60 6.16
C GLY A 135 -0.27 14.69 4.64
N GLU A 136 -1.43 14.28 4.13
CA GLU A 136 -1.81 14.39 2.72
C GLU A 136 -0.72 13.84 1.76
N PRO A 137 -0.41 12.55 1.81
CA PRO A 137 0.66 11.96 1.02
C PRO A 137 0.35 12.02 -0.48
N GLU A 138 1.39 12.19 -1.29
CA GLU A 138 1.29 12.08 -2.76
C GLU A 138 1.31 10.61 -3.21
N LEU A 139 1.94 9.75 -2.41
CA LEU A 139 2.04 8.31 -2.63
C LEU A 139 1.55 7.55 -1.41
N LEU A 140 0.63 6.61 -1.63
CA LEU A 140 0.21 5.61 -0.63
C LEU A 140 0.83 4.25 -0.98
N ILE A 141 1.50 3.65 -0.04
CA ILE A 141 2.02 2.28 -0.15
C ILE A 141 1.28 1.39 0.84
N LEU A 142 0.60 0.36 0.33
CA LEU A 142 -0.27 -0.52 1.09
C LEU A 142 0.23 -1.97 0.95
N ASP A 143 0.80 -2.51 2.03
CA ASP A 143 1.34 -3.88 2.02
C ASP A 143 0.26 -4.88 2.44
N GLU A 144 -0.25 -5.69 1.51
CA GLU A 144 -1.31 -6.69 1.69
C GLU A 144 -2.58 -6.12 2.38
N PRO A 145 -3.18 -5.02 1.88
CA PRO A 145 -4.20 -4.26 2.62
C PRO A 145 -5.52 -5.02 2.85
N THR A 146 -5.73 -6.13 2.17
CA THR A 146 -6.99 -6.90 2.16
C THR A 146 -6.87 -8.25 2.87
N THR A 147 -5.65 -8.62 3.29
CA THR A 147 -5.38 -9.95 3.87
C THR A 147 -6.20 -10.24 5.11
N GLY A 148 -6.96 -11.35 5.06
CA GLY A 148 -7.76 -11.88 6.17
C GLY A 148 -9.00 -11.06 6.53
N LEU A 149 -9.50 -10.26 5.60
CA LEU A 149 -10.81 -9.61 5.68
C LEU A 149 -11.92 -10.59 5.25
N ASP A 150 -13.10 -10.44 5.82
CA ASP A 150 -14.28 -11.16 5.34
C ASP A 150 -14.80 -10.56 4.01
N PRO A 151 -15.68 -11.27 3.27
CA PRO A 151 -16.13 -10.83 1.94
C PRO A 151 -16.78 -9.44 1.91
N ASN A 152 -17.51 -9.04 2.94
CA ASN A 152 -18.14 -7.72 3.01
C ASN A 152 -17.10 -6.63 3.24
N GLN A 153 -16.19 -6.85 4.18
CA GLN A 153 -15.08 -5.95 4.46
C GLN A 153 -14.16 -5.78 3.25
N LEU A 154 -13.94 -6.85 2.48
CA LEU A 154 -13.17 -6.81 1.22
C LEU A 154 -13.79 -5.83 0.22
N VAL A 155 -15.10 -5.91 -0.01
CA VAL A 155 -15.81 -5.02 -0.95
C VAL A 155 -15.63 -3.56 -0.52
N GLU A 156 -15.81 -3.28 0.77
CA GLU A 156 -15.70 -1.93 1.31
C GLU A 156 -14.27 -1.36 1.23
N ILE A 157 -13.26 -2.16 1.59
CA ILE A 157 -11.84 -1.73 1.54
C ILE A 157 -11.39 -1.52 0.08
N ARG A 158 -11.82 -2.39 -0.85
CA ARG A 158 -11.54 -2.20 -2.28
C ARG A 158 -12.14 -0.90 -2.82
N ALA A 159 -13.40 -0.61 -2.47
CA ALA A 159 -14.04 0.63 -2.84
C ALA A 159 -13.30 1.86 -2.29
N LEU A 160 -12.87 1.80 -1.02
CA LEU A 160 -12.08 2.85 -0.39
C LEU A 160 -10.73 3.06 -1.10
N ILE A 161 -9.97 1.99 -1.39
CA ILE A 161 -8.68 2.10 -2.09
C ILE A 161 -8.86 2.70 -3.49
N ARG A 162 -9.89 2.31 -4.24
CA ARG A 162 -10.21 2.92 -5.55
C ARG A 162 -10.54 4.41 -5.43
N ASP A 163 -11.28 4.80 -4.40
CA ASP A 163 -11.60 6.20 -4.16
C ASP A 163 -10.34 7.02 -3.82
N LEU A 164 -9.46 6.47 -2.99
CA LEU A 164 -8.17 7.09 -2.67
C LEU A 164 -7.28 7.26 -3.93
N GLY A 165 -7.34 6.34 -4.87
CA GLY A 165 -6.62 6.42 -6.15
C GLY A 165 -6.98 7.61 -7.02
N LYS A 166 -8.12 8.29 -6.77
CA LYS A 166 -8.51 9.52 -7.51
C LYS A 166 -7.66 10.74 -7.11
N ASP A 167 -7.20 10.77 -5.86
CA ASP A 167 -6.47 11.91 -5.28
C ASP A 167 -4.98 11.59 -5.07
N HIS A 168 -4.63 10.31 -4.98
CA HIS A 168 -3.29 9.83 -4.64
C HIS A 168 -2.78 8.85 -5.68
N THR A 169 -1.46 8.70 -5.77
CA THR A 169 -0.88 7.51 -6.39
C THR A 169 -0.87 6.40 -5.35
N VAL A 170 -1.39 5.23 -5.68
CA VAL A 170 -1.45 4.09 -4.75
C VAL A 170 -0.64 2.93 -5.31
N ILE A 171 0.27 2.38 -4.52
CA ILE A 171 0.93 1.10 -4.80
C ILE A 171 0.49 0.11 -3.74
N LEU A 172 -0.16 -0.97 -4.13
CA LEU A 172 -0.52 -2.02 -3.19
C LEU A 172 0.14 -3.34 -3.55
N SER A 173 0.63 -4.07 -2.56
CA SER A 173 1.06 -5.45 -2.75
C SER A 173 -0.11 -6.39 -2.56
N THR A 174 -0.15 -7.45 -3.33
CA THR A 174 -1.04 -8.58 -3.12
C THR A 174 -0.49 -9.83 -3.81
N HIS A 175 -0.95 -10.99 -3.35
CA HIS A 175 -0.77 -12.26 -4.04
C HIS A 175 -2.09 -12.77 -4.63
N ILE A 176 -3.18 -11.98 -4.55
CA ILE A 176 -4.53 -12.33 -4.99
C ILE A 176 -4.88 -11.56 -6.27
N MET A 177 -4.95 -12.26 -7.40
CA MET A 177 -5.19 -11.69 -8.72
C MET A 177 -6.54 -10.98 -8.84
N GLN A 178 -7.59 -11.54 -8.19
CA GLN A 178 -8.93 -10.94 -8.20
C GLN A 178 -8.95 -9.54 -7.55
N GLU A 179 -8.02 -9.24 -6.65
CA GLU A 179 -7.90 -7.92 -6.04
C GLU A 179 -7.34 -6.90 -7.03
N VAL A 180 -6.30 -7.31 -7.78
CA VAL A 180 -5.71 -6.46 -8.81
C VAL A 180 -6.75 -6.08 -9.87
N GLY A 181 -7.47 -7.06 -10.40
CA GLY A 181 -8.54 -6.81 -11.38
C GLY A 181 -9.69 -5.94 -10.86
N ALA A 182 -9.96 -6.00 -9.53
CA ALA A 182 -11.06 -5.25 -8.92
C ALA A 182 -10.75 -3.77 -8.63
N MET A 183 -9.48 -3.40 -8.40
CA MET A 183 -9.16 -2.07 -7.90
C MET A 183 -7.95 -1.38 -8.54
N CYS A 184 -7.15 -2.07 -9.36
CA CYS A 184 -5.95 -1.49 -9.94
C CYS A 184 -6.17 -1.03 -11.38
N ASP A 185 -5.46 0.02 -11.77
CA ASP A 185 -5.37 0.50 -13.16
C ASP A 185 -4.24 -0.19 -13.92
N ARG A 186 -3.20 -0.62 -13.19
CA ARG A 186 -1.97 -1.22 -13.71
C ARG A 186 -1.50 -2.34 -12.80
N VAL A 187 -0.92 -3.37 -13.39
CA VAL A 187 -0.27 -4.47 -12.65
C VAL A 187 1.21 -4.57 -12.99
N ILE A 188 2.01 -4.76 -11.95
CA ILE A 188 3.42 -5.10 -12.04
C ILE A 188 3.58 -6.49 -11.43
N ILE A 189 4.03 -7.45 -12.22
CA ILE A 189 4.32 -8.80 -11.75
C ILE A 189 5.79 -8.88 -11.36
N LEU A 190 6.04 -9.11 -10.08
CA LEU A 190 7.38 -9.32 -9.52
C LEU A 190 7.54 -10.79 -9.13
N ASP A 191 8.60 -11.41 -9.63
CA ASP A 191 8.96 -12.78 -9.27
C ASP A 191 10.48 -12.95 -9.16
N HIS A 192 10.95 -13.63 -8.10
CA HIS A 192 12.38 -13.81 -7.81
C HIS A 192 13.20 -12.52 -7.91
N GLY A 193 12.63 -11.40 -7.49
CA GLY A 193 13.26 -10.08 -7.49
C GLY A 193 13.38 -9.40 -8.84
N ILE A 194 12.70 -9.91 -9.87
CA ILE A 194 12.72 -9.40 -11.25
C ILE A 194 11.30 -9.00 -11.66
N ILE A 195 11.14 -7.86 -12.33
CA ILE A 195 9.86 -7.50 -12.96
C ILE A 195 9.66 -8.39 -14.18
N LYS A 196 8.62 -9.19 -14.15
CA LYS A 196 8.24 -10.13 -15.22
C LYS A 196 7.22 -9.54 -16.19
N ALA A 197 6.37 -8.65 -15.72
CA ALA A 197 5.42 -7.90 -16.52
C ALA A 197 5.09 -6.57 -15.87
N ASP A 198 4.71 -5.60 -16.68
CA ASP A 198 4.27 -4.29 -16.29
C ASP A 198 3.27 -3.80 -17.35
N LYS A 199 1.97 -3.82 -17.01
CA LYS A 199 0.89 -3.58 -17.98
C LYS A 199 -0.30 -2.84 -17.37
N PRO A 200 -0.99 -1.98 -18.14
CA PRO A 200 -2.34 -1.52 -17.79
C PRO A 200 -3.32 -2.71 -17.72
N ILE A 201 -4.25 -2.69 -16.76
CA ILE A 201 -5.22 -3.77 -16.56
C ILE A 201 -6.15 -3.93 -17.77
N ASN A 202 -6.52 -2.84 -18.42
CA ASN A 202 -7.39 -2.85 -19.61
C ASN A 202 -6.73 -3.46 -20.87
N GLU A 203 -5.44 -3.75 -20.85
CA GLU A 203 -4.70 -4.44 -21.93
C GLU A 203 -4.50 -5.94 -21.63
N ILE A 204 -5.09 -6.46 -20.55
CA ILE A 204 -4.92 -7.85 -20.11
C ILE A 204 -6.27 -8.57 -20.23
N ASP A 205 -6.34 -9.52 -21.15
CA ASP A 205 -7.56 -10.33 -21.36
C ASP A 205 -7.76 -11.33 -20.19
N ASP A 206 -6.68 -11.95 -19.72
CA ASP A 206 -6.67 -12.93 -18.64
C ASP A 206 -5.44 -12.73 -17.74
N LEU A 207 -5.68 -12.13 -16.57
CA LEU A 207 -4.61 -11.86 -15.59
C LEU A 207 -4.06 -13.15 -14.98
N GLU A 208 -4.89 -14.19 -14.83
CA GLU A 208 -4.46 -15.46 -14.24
C GLU A 208 -3.53 -16.21 -15.20
N ALA A 209 -3.89 -16.26 -16.49
CA ALA A 209 -3.03 -16.82 -17.53
C ALA A 209 -1.69 -16.07 -17.63
N LEU A 210 -1.71 -14.73 -17.63
CA LEU A 210 -0.51 -13.91 -17.66
C LEU A 210 0.39 -14.17 -16.43
N PHE A 211 -0.21 -14.26 -15.24
CA PHE A 211 0.56 -14.53 -14.02
C PHE A 211 1.25 -15.88 -14.07
N HIS A 212 0.53 -16.94 -14.44
CA HIS A 212 1.09 -18.28 -14.58
C HIS A 212 2.20 -18.37 -15.65
N GLU A 213 2.01 -17.70 -16.78
CA GLU A 213 3.06 -17.63 -17.84
C GLU A 213 4.35 -16.97 -17.33
N LYS A 214 4.23 -15.97 -16.46
CA LYS A 214 5.37 -15.14 -16.01
C LYS A 214 6.06 -15.66 -14.75
N THR A 215 5.42 -16.55 -13.98
CA THR A 215 5.94 -17.04 -12.68
C THR A 215 6.25 -18.55 -12.66
N ASN A 216 6.06 -19.28 -13.78
CA ASN A 216 6.41 -20.69 -13.94
C ASN A 216 7.76 -20.91 -14.66
#